data_462c894ec8f5c5be801d04888a5a101a
#
_entry.id   462c894ec8f5c5be801d04888a5a101a
#
_cell.length_a   1.000
_cell.length_b   1.000
_cell.length_c   1.000
_cell.angle_alpha   90.00
_cell.angle_beta   90.00
_cell.angle_gamma   90.00
#
_symmetry.space_group_name_H-M   'P 1'
#
loop_
_entity.id
_entity.type
_entity.pdbx_description
1 polymer ?
#
loop_
_entity_poly.entity_id
_entity_poly.type
_entity_poly.pdbx_seq_one_letter_code
_entity_poly.pdbx_strand_id
1 'polypeptide(L)'
;MDEQLKQVASVHSYQMSVHHFFDHYNSFEPALKKPLDRFKALNIEFVSYAENCHKEFLEDDEITYLQLAQQAIESLYNSPVHRKNILNKNYVFGVSGAALEKTKDGFFLLVTQNFYNNWTF
;
A
#
# COMPACT_ATOMS: atom_id res chain seq x y z
N MET A 1 -2.53 -16.63 -3.08
CA MET A 1 -2.40 -15.55 -2.08
C MET A 1 -3.72 -15.43 -1.33
N ASP A 2 -3.66 -15.35 -0.03
CA ASP A 2 -4.83 -15.21 0.82
C ASP A 2 -5.47 -13.82 0.60
N GLU A 3 -6.78 -13.79 0.38
CA GLU A 3 -7.53 -12.55 0.20
C GLU A 3 -7.44 -11.64 1.43
N GLN A 4 -7.35 -12.21 2.64
CA GLN A 4 -7.19 -11.41 3.85
C GLN A 4 -5.91 -10.57 3.84
N LEU A 5 -4.82 -11.12 3.33
CA LEU A 5 -3.54 -10.41 3.28
C LEU A 5 -3.62 -9.18 2.38
N LYS A 6 -4.32 -9.31 1.26
CA LYS A 6 -4.52 -8.17 0.36
C LYS A 6 -5.32 -7.05 1.01
N GLN A 7 -6.24 -7.38 1.91
CA GLN A 7 -7.10 -6.39 2.54
C GLN A 7 -6.31 -5.39 3.38
N VAL A 8 -5.19 -5.79 3.99
CA VAL A 8 -4.34 -4.87 4.74
C VAL A 8 -3.95 -3.68 3.89
N ALA A 9 -3.39 -3.95 2.70
CA ALA A 9 -2.96 -2.90 1.78
C ALA A 9 -4.13 -2.20 1.10
N SER A 10 -5.13 -2.97 0.65
CA SER A 10 -6.28 -2.43 -0.09
C SER A 10 -7.12 -1.49 0.77
N VAL A 11 -7.33 -1.82 2.05
CA VAL A 11 -8.09 -0.98 2.97
C VAL A 11 -7.38 0.36 3.16
N HIS A 12 -6.06 0.36 3.33
CA HIS A 12 -5.33 1.62 3.53
C HIS A 12 -5.37 2.49 2.26
N SER A 13 -5.18 1.91 1.09
CA SER A 13 -5.29 2.66 -0.17
C SER A 13 -6.70 3.23 -0.36
N TYR A 14 -7.72 2.44 -0.04
CA TYR A 14 -9.11 2.91 -0.10
C TYR A 14 -9.35 4.08 0.85
N GLN A 15 -8.88 3.97 2.10
CA GLN A 15 -9.02 5.03 3.10
C GLN A 15 -8.32 6.31 2.65
N MET A 16 -7.11 6.19 2.08
CA MET A 16 -6.40 7.35 1.54
C MET A 16 -7.21 8.04 0.43
N SER A 17 -7.85 7.26 -0.44
CA SER A 17 -8.62 7.82 -1.54
C SER A 17 -9.91 8.50 -1.06
N VAL A 18 -10.60 7.92 -0.10
CA VAL A 18 -11.89 8.41 0.40
C VAL A 18 -11.71 9.65 1.28
N HIS A 19 -10.69 9.64 2.14
CA HIS A 19 -10.46 10.73 3.09
C HIS A 19 -9.43 11.75 2.60
N HIS A 20 -8.91 11.60 1.38
CA HIS A 20 -8.01 12.54 0.72
C HIS A 20 -6.74 12.82 1.53
N PHE A 21 -6.04 11.76 1.95
CA PHE A 21 -4.75 11.88 2.61
C PHE A 21 -3.73 10.93 1.99
N PHE A 22 -2.45 11.19 2.26
CA PHE A 22 -1.35 10.33 1.82
C PHE A 22 -0.34 10.23 2.96
N ASP A 23 -0.42 9.16 3.75
CA ASP A 23 0.41 8.92 4.92
C ASP A 23 0.34 7.45 5.30
N HIS A 24 1.35 6.98 6.02
CA HIS A 24 1.31 5.67 6.67
C HIS A 24 0.27 5.63 7.80
N TYR A 25 -0.04 6.77 8.39
CA TYR A 25 -1.00 6.88 9.49
C TYR A 25 -2.36 7.35 8.97
N ASN A 26 -3.42 6.69 9.43
CA ASN A 26 -4.79 7.07 9.12
C ASN A 26 -5.42 7.73 10.35
N SER A 27 -5.49 9.06 10.34
CA SER A 27 -6.08 9.83 11.44
C SER A 27 -7.61 9.86 11.42
N PHE A 28 -8.24 9.35 10.35
CA PHE A 28 -9.68 9.36 10.18
C PHE A 28 -10.36 8.14 10.81
N GLU A 29 -9.63 7.03 10.92
CA GLU A 29 -10.18 5.77 11.43
C GLU A 29 -9.23 5.20 12.49
N PRO A 30 -9.55 5.36 13.79
CA PRO A 30 -8.64 4.93 14.87
C PRO A 30 -8.26 3.45 14.83
N ALA A 31 -9.19 2.59 14.43
CA ALA A 31 -8.94 1.15 14.35
C ALA A 31 -7.95 0.78 13.24
N LEU A 32 -7.67 1.70 12.31
CA LEU A 32 -6.79 1.49 11.16
C LEU A 32 -5.62 2.47 11.13
N LYS A 33 -5.31 3.11 12.25
CA LYS A 33 -4.38 4.25 12.33
C LYS A 33 -2.98 3.90 11.83
N LYS A 34 -2.39 2.83 12.35
CA LYS A 34 -1.03 2.40 12.02
C LYS A 34 -1.07 1.12 11.19
N PRO A 35 -0.01 0.80 10.42
CA PRO A 35 0.07 -0.50 9.76
C PRO A 35 -0.17 -1.66 10.72
N LEU A 36 0.41 -1.58 11.92
CA LEU A 36 0.20 -2.53 13.00
C LEU A 36 -1.28 -2.75 13.31
N ASP A 37 -2.06 -1.68 13.40
CA ASP A 37 -3.49 -1.77 13.72
C ASP A 37 -4.26 -2.47 12.61
N ARG A 38 -3.87 -2.26 11.36
CA ARG A 38 -4.50 -2.90 10.20
C ARG A 38 -4.24 -4.40 10.17
N PHE A 39 -3.03 -4.84 10.53
CA PHE A 39 -2.72 -6.26 10.68
C PHE A 39 -3.57 -6.87 11.80
N LYS A 40 -3.67 -6.18 12.93
CA LYS A 40 -4.46 -6.67 14.08
C LYS A 40 -5.94 -6.75 13.75
N ALA A 41 -6.48 -5.80 13.00
CA ALA A 41 -7.89 -5.78 12.62
C ALA A 41 -8.28 -7.03 11.80
N LEU A 42 -7.34 -7.62 11.07
CA LEU A 42 -7.55 -8.82 10.27
C LEU A 42 -7.00 -10.08 10.95
N ASN A 43 -6.60 -9.99 12.23
CA ASN A 43 -6.06 -11.11 13.00
C ASN A 43 -4.81 -11.73 12.35
N ILE A 44 -3.97 -10.90 11.72
CA ILE A 44 -2.72 -11.35 11.10
C ILE A 44 -1.60 -11.19 12.11
N GLU A 45 -0.97 -12.30 12.48
CA GLU A 45 0.18 -12.31 13.37
C GLU A 45 1.44 -11.97 12.58
N PHE A 46 2.31 -11.17 13.20
CA PHE A 46 3.59 -10.81 12.59
C PHE A 46 4.64 -10.57 13.68
N VAL A 47 5.92 -10.71 13.28
CA VAL A 47 7.08 -10.39 14.13
C VAL A 47 7.67 -9.05 13.72
N SER A 48 7.78 -8.84 12.41
CA SER A 48 8.25 -7.57 11.86
C SER A 48 7.46 -7.22 10.60
N TYR A 49 7.38 -5.93 10.31
CA TYR A 49 6.63 -5.43 9.16
C TYR A 49 7.27 -4.19 8.56
N ALA A 50 6.89 -3.89 7.32
CA ALA A 50 7.21 -2.62 6.67
C ALA A 50 6.06 -2.25 5.75
N GLU A 51 6.01 -0.97 5.37
CA GLU A 51 4.98 -0.47 4.46
C GLU A 51 5.60 0.52 3.50
N ASN A 52 5.25 0.38 2.21
CA ASN A 52 5.48 1.39 1.19
C ASN A 52 4.15 2.01 0.80
N CYS A 53 4.13 3.33 0.61
CA CYS A 53 2.99 4.05 0.06
C CYS A 53 3.46 4.85 -1.15
N HIS A 54 2.63 4.89 -2.19
CA HIS A 54 2.91 5.60 -3.43
C HIS A 54 1.66 6.36 -3.88
N LYS A 55 1.86 7.57 -4.37
CA LYS A 55 0.80 8.41 -4.93
C LYS A 55 1.27 8.95 -6.27
N GLU A 56 0.43 8.83 -7.29
CA GLU A 56 0.75 9.24 -8.65
C GLU A 56 -0.46 9.92 -9.28
N PHE A 57 -0.23 11.05 -9.95
CA PHE A 57 -1.30 11.76 -10.65
C PHE A 57 -1.38 11.31 -12.09
N LEU A 58 -2.61 11.09 -12.57
CA LEU A 58 -2.93 10.67 -13.93
C LEU A 58 -3.90 11.69 -14.53
N GLU A 59 -3.52 12.27 -15.67
CA GLU A 59 -4.36 13.28 -16.34
C GLU A 59 -5.60 12.67 -16.99
N ASP A 60 -5.48 11.45 -17.53
CA ASP A 60 -6.58 10.79 -18.22
C ASP A 60 -6.62 9.30 -17.90
N ASP A 61 -7.65 8.63 -18.40
CA ASP A 61 -7.90 7.21 -18.17
C ASP A 61 -7.48 6.33 -19.35
N GLU A 62 -6.72 6.87 -20.32
CA GLU A 62 -6.27 6.09 -21.48
C GLU A 62 -5.18 5.09 -21.16
N ILE A 63 -4.50 5.28 -20.01
CA ILE A 63 -3.49 4.34 -19.58
C ILE A 63 -4.13 3.01 -19.15
N THR A 64 -3.54 1.90 -19.56
CA THR A 64 -4.04 0.59 -19.14
C THR A 64 -3.67 0.28 -17.71
N TYR A 65 -4.41 -0.63 -17.06
CA TYR A 65 -4.08 -1.08 -15.71
C TYR A 65 -2.67 -1.67 -15.63
N LEU A 66 -2.25 -2.39 -16.67
CA LEU A 66 -0.91 -2.97 -16.71
C LEU A 66 0.18 -1.89 -16.73
N GLN A 67 0.01 -0.87 -17.58
CA GLN A 67 0.94 0.25 -17.64
C GLN A 67 1.01 0.99 -16.31
N LEU A 68 -0.14 1.20 -15.69
CA LEU A 68 -0.24 1.87 -14.40
C LEU A 68 0.48 1.10 -13.31
N ALA A 69 0.28 -0.23 -13.26
CA ALA A 69 0.96 -1.09 -12.30
C ALA A 69 2.47 -1.07 -12.51
N GLN A 70 2.92 -1.11 -13.75
CA GLN A 70 4.35 -1.05 -14.09
C GLN A 70 4.98 0.27 -13.65
N GLN A 71 4.32 1.39 -13.90
CA GLN A 71 4.80 2.71 -13.48
C GLN A 71 4.92 2.81 -11.96
N ALA A 72 3.92 2.33 -11.24
CA ALA A 72 3.92 2.35 -9.77
C ALA A 72 5.07 1.51 -9.21
N ILE A 73 5.27 0.30 -9.74
CA ILE A 73 6.33 -0.59 -9.30
C ILE A 73 7.70 0.02 -9.60
N GLU A 74 7.88 0.58 -10.79
CA GLU A 74 9.13 1.24 -11.16
C GLU A 74 9.44 2.43 -10.25
N SER A 75 8.44 3.25 -9.96
CA SER A 75 8.61 4.40 -9.06
C SER A 75 9.02 3.96 -7.66
N LEU A 76 8.39 2.93 -7.12
CA LEU A 76 8.72 2.37 -5.81
C LEU A 76 10.13 1.77 -5.81
N TYR A 77 10.46 1.00 -6.84
CA TYR A 77 11.77 0.35 -6.95
C TYR A 77 12.91 1.37 -7.11
N ASN A 78 12.65 2.46 -7.84
CA ASN A 78 13.65 3.50 -8.08
C ASN A 78 13.84 4.44 -6.88
N SER A 79 12.97 4.39 -5.89
CA SER A 79 13.12 5.13 -4.64
C SER A 79 13.92 4.28 -3.64
N PRO A 80 15.10 4.74 -3.18
CA PRO A 80 15.94 3.94 -2.29
C PRO A 80 15.22 3.49 -1.01
N VAL A 81 14.40 4.36 -0.42
CA VAL A 81 13.66 4.05 0.81
C VAL A 81 12.66 2.91 0.56
N HIS A 82 11.90 2.99 -0.54
CA HIS A 82 10.91 1.98 -0.88
C HIS A 82 11.55 0.68 -1.36
N ARG A 83 12.60 0.79 -2.19
CA ARG A 83 13.34 -0.37 -2.69
C ARG A 83 13.92 -1.21 -1.57
N LYS A 84 14.41 -0.56 -0.51
CA LYS A 84 14.95 -1.26 0.65
C LYS A 84 13.93 -2.24 1.23
N ASN A 85 12.67 -1.83 1.34
CA ASN A 85 11.62 -2.71 1.83
C ASN A 85 11.34 -3.86 0.86
N ILE A 86 11.27 -3.58 -0.44
CA ILE A 86 11.00 -4.59 -1.47
C ILE A 86 12.07 -5.68 -1.48
N LEU A 87 13.34 -5.28 -1.33
CA LEU A 87 14.48 -6.19 -1.42
C LEU A 87 14.88 -6.81 -0.08
N ASN A 88 14.21 -6.45 1.01
CA ASN A 88 14.56 -6.97 2.33
C ASN A 88 14.19 -8.45 2.44
N LYS A 89 15.22 -9.29 2.50
CA LYS A 89 15.05 -10.74 2.54
C LYS A 89 14.48 -11.27 3.85
N ASN A 90 14.35 -10.43 4.86
CA ASN A 90 13.72 -10.81 6.12
C ASN A 90 12.19 -10.84 6.02
N TYR A 91 11.62 -10.19 5.01
CA TYR A 91 10.18 -10.24 4.76
C TYR A 91 9.89 -11.34 3.74
N VAL A 92 9.03 -12.26 4.12
CA VAL A 92 8.66 -13.40 3.26
C VAL A 92 7.25 -13.27 2.69
N PHE A 93 6.45 -12.35 3.26
CA PHE A 93 5.11 -12.07 2.78
C PHE A 93 5.03 -10.62 2.32
N GLY A 94 4.44 -10.42 1.15
CA GLY A 94 4.21 -9.09 0.61
C GLY A 94 2.87 -9.04 -0.09
N VAL A 95 2.13 -7.96 0.13
CA VAL A 95 0.85 -7.72 -0.53
C VAL A 95 0.80 -6.28 -0.99
N SER A 96 0.06 -6.04 -2.07
CA SER A 96 -0.16 -4.70 -2.58
C SER A 96 -1.66 -4.46 -2.77
N GLY A 97 -2.08 -3.24 -2.54
CA GLY A 97 -3.43 -2.80 -2.80
C GLY A 97 -3.42 -1.41 -3.38
N ALA A 98 -4.41 -1.08 -4.18
CA ALA A 98 -4.47 0.20 -4.85
C ALA A 98 -5.89 0.75 -4.86
N ALA A 99 -6.00 2.08 -4.96
CA ALA A 99 -7.27 2.77 -5.12
C ALA A 99 -7.07 3.98 -6.03
N LEU A 100 -8.13 4.36 -6.73
CA LEU A 100 -8.14 5.57 -7.54
C LEU A 100 -9.00 6.62 -6.85
N GLU A 101 -8.46 7.82 -6.75
CA GLU A 101 -9.18 8.98 -6.22
C GLU A 101 -9.47 9.92 -7.38
N LYS A 102 -10.75 10.10 -7.72
CA LYS A 102 -11.13 11.00 -8.79
C LYS A 102 -10.99 12.45 -8.35
N THR A 103 -10.37 13.27 -9.21
CA THR A 103 -10.24 14.71 -8.99
C THR A 103 -10.89 15.47 -10.14
N LYS A 104 -10.93 16.79 -10.03
CA LYS A 104 -11.45 17.66 -11.09
C LYS A 104 -10.66 17.50 -12.40
N ASP A 105 -9.36 17.32 -12.31
CA ASP A 105 -8.46 17.34 -13.47
C ASP A 105 -7.91 15.95 -13.86
N GLY A 106 -8.31 14.89 -13.16
CA GLY A 106 -7.83 13.54 -13.44
C GLY A 106 -8.01 12.62 -12.25
N PHE A 107 -7.00 11.79 -11.99
CA PHE A 107 -7.05 10.78 -10.92
C PHE A 107 -5.74 10.76 -10.16
N PHE A 108 -5.81 10.46 -8.86
CA PHE A 108 -4.66 9.97 -8.12
C PHE A 108 -4.72 8.46 -7.99
N LEU A 109 -3.61 7.80 -8.30
CA LEU A 109 -3.41 6.40 -7.95
C LEU A 109 -2.75 6.35 -6.58
N LEU A 110 -3.33 5.60 -5.67
CA LEU A 110 -2.79 5.39 -4.33
C LEU A 110 -2.48 3.92 -4.18
N VAL A 111 -1.21 3.61 -3.85
CA VAL A 111 -0.75 2.24 -3.72
C VAL A 111 -0.17 2.04 -2.32
N THR A 112 -0.52 0.93 -1.71
CA THR A 112 0.06 0.49 -0.45
C THR A 112 0.66 -0.89 -0.65
N GLN A 113 1.90 -1.07 -0.20
CA GLN A 113 2.55 -2.38 -0.14
C GLN A 113 2.84 -2.67 1.32
N ASN A 114 2.43 -3.83 1.80
CA ASN A 114 2.73 -4.27 3.16
C ASN A 114 3.58 -5.54 3.09
N PHE A 115 4.65 -5.55 3.88
CA PHE A 115 5.61 -6.64 3.97
C PHE A 115 5.67 -7.11 5.41
N TYR A 116 5.77 -8.42 5.62
CA TYR A 116 5.91 -8.92 6.98
C TYR A 116 6.48 -10.33 7.01
N ASN A 117 6.87 -10.76 8.20
CA ASN A 117 7.10 -12.15 8.51
C ASN A 117 6.43 -12.48 9.85
N ASN A 118 6.23 -13.75 10.11
CA ASN A 118 5.56 -14.22 11.32
C ASN A 118 6.40 -15.21 12.12
N TRP A 119 7.72 -15.22 11.89
CA TRP A 119 8.63 -16.03 12.69
C TRP A 119 9.87 -15.22 13.11
N THR A 120 10.51 -15.69 14.19
CA THR A 120 11.75 -15.08 14.66
C THR A 120 12.97 -15.71 13.96
N PHE A 121 13.97 -14.88 13.75
CA PHE A 121 15.22 -15.30 13.14
C PHE A 121 16.28 -15.60 14.22
#